data_28402b8484ae8d350c0b3e6e5224c291
#
_entry.id   28402b8484ae8d350c0b3e6e5224c291
#
_cell.length_a   1.000
_cell.length_b   1.000
_cell.length_c   1.000
_cell.angle_alpha   90.00
_cell.angle_beta   90.00
_cell.angle_gamma   90.00
#
_symmetry.space_group_name_H-M   'P 1'
#
loop_
_entity.id
_entity.type
_entity.pdbx_description
1 polymer ?
#
loop_
_entity_poly.entity_id
_entity_poly.type
_entity_poly.pdbx_seq_one_letter_code
_entity_poly.pdbx_strand_id
1 'polypeptide(L)'
;TVTKIEGNKIALDQTLFYPLGGGQNWDLGILNGPNGQLNVTEVRGRDTIEHTVDDVFELEVGDEVTGEIDFERRYAHMKMHTAQHLVSGIAYELFDGVRTVGNQIHTDRSRIDFHPIQFTEEMLLELQSEVNDKIQQGLEVTDSQMTRDEINAIMPQERTNMDLLPAFINDLLVITIGEQQDM
;
A
#
# COMPACT_ATOMS: atom_id res chain seq x y z
N THR A 1 3.57 -16.40 -16.66
CA THR A 1 2.97 -16.67 -17.99
C THR A 1 1.86 -15.67 -18.29
N VAL A 2 1.72 -15.22 -19.53
CA VAL A 2 0.62 -14.35 -19.98
C VAL A 2 -0.67 -15.13 -20.02
N THR A 3 -1.68 -14.68 -19.27
CA THR A 3 -3.01 -15.35 -19.20
C THR A 3 -4.08 -14.62 -20.02
N LYS A 4 -3.91 -13.30 -20.25
CA LYS A 4 -4.87 -12.47 -20.98
C LYS A 4 -4.17 -11.26 -21.60
N ILE A 5 -4.65 -10.85 -22.77
CA ILE A 5 -4.26 -9.61 -23.44
C ILE A 5 -5.52 -8.90 -23.92
N GLU A 6 -5.71 -7.64 -23.51
CA GLU A 6 -6.79 -6.76 -23.98
C GLU A 6 -6.23 -5.38 -24.33
N GLY A 7 -6.06 -5.12 -25.62
CA GLY A 7 -5.40 -3.90 -26.08
C GLY A 7 -3.96 -3.86 -25.55
N ASN A 8 -3.62 -2.83 -24.77
CA ASN A 8 -2.33 -2.69 -24.13
C ASN A 8 -2.29 -3.15 -22.66
N LYS A 9 -3.27 -3.94 -22.23
CA LYS A 9 -3.35 -4.52 -20.90
C LYS A 9 -3.05 -6.00 -20.92
N ILE A 10 -2.16 -6.42 -20.04
CA ILE A 10 -1.69 -7.80 -19.90
C ILE A 10 -2.00 -8.30 -18.50
N ALA A 11 -2.61 -9.47 -18.39
CA ALA A 11 -2.71 -10.21 -17.13
C ALA A 11 -1.73 -11.39 -17.14
N LEU A 12 -1.13 -11.65 -15.98
CA LEU A 12 -0.19 -12.74 -15.76
C LEU A 12 -0.76 -13.73 -14.74
N ASP A 13 -0.30 -14.98 -14.78
CA ASP A 13 -0.63 -16.01 -13.77
C ASP A 13 -0.10 -15.62 -12.38
N GLN A 14 1.02 -14.92 -12.32
CA GLN A 14 1.60 -14.35 -11.10
C GLN A 14 2.37 -13.06 -11.43
N THR A 15 2.44 -12.15 -10.47
CA THR A 15 3.15 -10.90 -10.65
C THR A 15 3.81 -10.42 -9.37
N LEU A 16 4.94 -9.75 -9.52
CA LEU A 16 5.62 -9.02 -8.44
C LEU A 16 5.29 -7.52 -8.44
N PHE A 17 4.60 -7.05 -9.50
CA PHE A 17 4.21 -5.65 -9.59
C PHE A 17 3.06 -5.32 -8.63
N TYR A 18 3.25 -4.31 -7.81
CA TYR A 18 2.22 -3.80 -6.90
C TYR A 18 1.16 -3.02 -7.68
N PRO A 19 -0.12 -3.38 -7.59
CA PRO A 19 -1.20 -2.61 -8.20
C PRO A 19 -1.54 -1.39 -7.36
N LEU A 20 -2.22 -0.41 -7.95
CA LEU A 20 -2.82 0.69 -7.19
C LEU A 20 -3.71 0.16 -6.07
N GLY A 21 -3.38 0.45 -4.82
CA GLY A 21 -4.17 0.00 -3.67
C GLY A 21 -3.65 0.55 -2.35
N GLY A 22 -4.50 0.59 -1.31
CA GLY A 22 -4.12 1.08 0.02
C GLY A 22 -3.61 2.53 0.04
N GLY A 23 -4.02 3.35 -0.93
CA GLY A 23 -3.50 4.71 -1.11
C GLY A 23 -2.15 4.78 -1.85
N GLN A 24 -1.46 3.66 -2.03
CA GLN A 24 -0.16 3.59 -2.70
C GLN A 24 -0.33 3.49 -4.22
N ASN A 25 0.49 4.24 -4.94
CA ASN A 25 0.57 4.14 -6.40
C ASN A 25 1.22 2.80 -6.81
N TRP A 26 0.92 2.40 -8.06
CA TRP A 26 1.44 1.19 -8.68
C TRP A 26 2.94 1.24 -8.98
N ASP A 27 3.50 0.06 -9.19
CA ASP A 27 4.88 -0.06 -9.67
C ASP A 27 4.99 0.28 -11.15
N LEU A 28 6.18 0.71 -11.48
CA LEU A 28 6.68 0.80 -12.84
C LEU A 28 7.77 -0.25 -13.05
N GLY A 29 8.09 -0.56 -14.28
CA GLY A 29 9.17 -1.49 -14.61
C GLY A 29 9.05 -2.04 -16.02
N ILE A 30 9.58 -3.24 -16.22
CA ILE A 30 9.71 -3.86 -17.54
C ILE A 30 9.20 -5.31 -17.46
N LEU A 31 8.50 -5.75 -18.50
CA LEU A 31 8.26 -7.15 -18.81
C LEU A 31 9.14 -7.55 -19.99
N ASN A 32 10.02 -8.53 -19.79
CA ASN A 32 10.84 -9.12 -20.83
C ASN A 32 10.11 -10.32 -21.40
N GLY A 33 9.64 -10.22 -22.63
CA GLY A 33 8.97 -11.29 -23.36
C GLY A 33 9.90 -11.92 -24.42
N PRO A 34 9.41 -12.93 -25.16
CA PRO A 34 10.21 -13.66 -26.15
C PRO A 34 10.71 -12.77 -27.29
N ASN A 35 10.00 -11.71 -27.63
CA ASN A 35 10.25 -10.87 -28.79
C ASN A 35 10.71 -9.44 -28.43
N GLY A 36 10.87 -9.13 -27.14
CA GLY A 36 11.34 -7.82 -26.69
C GLY A 36 10.89 -7.41 -25.30
N GLN A 37 11.15 -6.16 -24.98
CA GLN A 37 10.81 -5.55 -23.70
C GLN A 37 9.58 -4.66 -23.83
N LEU A 38 8.72 -4.68 -22.82
CA LEU A 38 7.53 -3.87 -22.70
C LEU A 38 7.64 -3.04 -21.43
N ASN A 39 7.48 -1.72 -21.51
CA ASN A 39 7.47 -0.89 -20.31
C ASN A 39 6.09 -0.95 -19.64
N VAL A 40 6.08 -1.31 -18.38
CA VAL A 40 4.87 -1.28 -17.54
C VAL A 40 4.66 0.14 -17.02
N THR A 41 3.58 0.78 -17.47
CA THR A 41 3.26 2.18 -17.16
C THR A 41 2.19 2.33 -16.09
N GLU A 42 1.36 1.30 -15.88
CA GLU A 42 0.34 1.26 -14.85
C GLU A 42 0.03 -0.19 -14.47
N VAL A 43 -0.30 -0.41 -13.18
CA VAL A 43 -0.75 -1.72 -12.69
C VAL A 43 -2.02 -1.52 -11.86
N ARG A 44 -3.08 -2.22 -12.22
CA ARG A 44 -4.39 -2.13 -11.56
C ARG A 44 -5.03 -3.50 -11.40
N GLY A 45 -6.03 -3.55 -10.55
CA GLY A 45 -6.84 -4.75 -10.32
C GLY A 45 -6.69 -5.29 -8.91
N ARG A 46 -7.54 -6.23 -8.56
CA ARG A 46 -7.57 -6.90 -7.26
C ARG A 46 -7.57 -8.42 -7.42
N ASP A 47 -8.58 -8.96 -8.06
CA ASP A 47 -8.68 -10.40 -8.32
C ASP A 47 -7.85 -10.81 -9.54
N THR A 48 -7.80 -9.94 -10.53
CA THR A 48 -6.92 -10.06 -11.71
C THR A 48 -6.09 -8.78 -11.80
N ILE A 49 -4.78 -8.93 -11.76
CA ILE A 49 -3.85 -7.81 -11.88
C ILE A 49 -3.55 -7.58 -13.35
N GLU A 50 -3.90 -6.39 -13.84
CA GLU A 50 -3.66 -5.93 -15.20
C GLU A 50 -2.47 -4.98 -15.24
N HIS A 51 -1.53 -5.25 -16.13
CA HIS A 51 -0.36 -4.43 -16.41
C HIS A 51 -0.61 -3.67 -17.70
N THR A 52 -0.70 -2.35 -17.64
CA THR A 52 -0.75 -1.49 -18.82
C THR A 52 0.66 -1.28 -19.33
N VAL A 53 0.90 -1.63 -20.59
CA VAL A 53 2.22 -1.50 -21.24
C VAL A 53 2.17 -0.46 -22.35
N ASP A 54 3.33 0.03 -22.75
CA ASP A 54 3.47 1.04 -23.81
C ASP A 54 3.16 0.47 -25.20
N ASP A 55 3.52 -0.77 -25.46
CA ASP A 55 3.23 -1.49 -26.70
C ASP A 55 3.08 -2.99 -26.44
N VAL A 56 2.29 -3.69 -27.23
CA VAL A 56 2.01 -5.15 -27.09
C VAL A 56 2.36 -5.87 -28.38
N PHE A 57 3.35 -5.42 -29.11
CA PHE A 57 3.72 -6.10 -30.34
C PHE A 57 4.30 -7.50 -30.07
N GLU A 58 3.81 -8.48 -30.82
CA GLU A 58 4.32 -9.84 -30.85
C GLU A 58 4.31 -10.61 -29.49
N LEU A 59 3.39 -10.27 -28.58
CA LEU A 59 3.14 -11.02 -27.36
C LEU A 59 1.81 -11.80 -27.49
N GLU A 60 1.83 -13.06 -27.12
CA GLU A 60 0.67 -13.95 -27.18
C GLU A 60 0.30 -14.52 -25.79
N VAL A 61 -0.96 -14.93 -25.64
CA VAL A 61 -1.39 -15.66 -24.45
C VAL A 61 -0.67 -17.01 -24.42
N GLY A 62 -0.05 -17.32 -23.28
CA GLY A 62 0.80 -18.48 -23.07
C GLY A 62 2.29 -18.17 -23.10
N ASP A 63 2.71 -16.99 -23.54
CA ASP A 63 4.11 -16.59 -23.50
C ASP A 63 4.63 -16.45 -22.08
N GLU A 64 5.88 -16.87 -21.88
CA GLU A 64 6.59 -16.63 -20.63
C GLU A 64 7.26 -15.26 -20.65
N VAL A 65 7.03 -14.50 -19.59
CA VAL A 65 7.65 -13.19 -19.40
C VAL A 65 8.35 -13.12 -18.05
N THR A 66 9.40 -12.32 -17.97
CA THR A 66 10.10 -12.01 -16.73
C THR A 66 9.86 -10.54 -16.38
N GLY A 67 9.38 -10.29 -15.16
CA GLY A 67 9.15 -8.94 -14.66
C GLY A 67 10.35 -8.39 -13.91
N GLU A 68 10.66 -7.12 -14.16
CA GLU A 68 11.66 -6.34 -13.44
C GLU A 68 11.03 -5.01 -13.01
N ILE A 69 10.88 -4.79 -11.69
CA ILE A 69 10.31 -3.56 -11.16
C ILE A 69 11.36 -2.47 -11.00
N ASP A 70 10.95 -1.21 -11.09
CA ASP A 70 11.72 -0.07 -10.58
C ASP A 70 11.79 -0.16 -9.05
N PHE A 71 12.84 -0.80 -8.55
CA PHE A 71 12.99 -1.07 -7.12
C PHE A 71 13.26 0.21 -6.31
N GLU A 72 13.88 1.23 -6.87
CA GLU A 72 14.03 2.53 -6.20
C GLU A 72 12.68 3.14 -5.88
N ARG A 73 11.79 3.16 -6.87
CA ARG A 73 10.41 3.61 -6.72
C ARG A 73 9.63 2.75 -5.71
N ARG A 74 9.70 1.42 -5.83
CA ARG A 74 9.05 0.48 -4.90
C ARG A 74 9.52 0.74 -3.46
N TYR A 75 10.81 0.86 -3.24
CA TYR A 75 11.38 1.07 -1.91
C TYR A 75 11.00 2.42 -1.31
N ALA A 76 10.93 3.47 -2.14
CA ALA A 76 10.42 4.77 -1.68
C ALA A 76 8.95 4.66 -1.22
N HIS A 77 8.09 3.99 -2.00
CA HIS A 77 6.70 3.73 -1.60
C HIS A 77 6.61 2.90 -0.32
N MET A 78 7.41 1.86 -0.15
CA MET A 78 7.42 1.02 1.05
C MET A 78 7.74 1.86 2.30
N LYS A 79 8.75 2.72 2.24
CA LYS A 79 9.09 3.63 3.34
C LYS A 79 7.94 4.59 3.67
N MET A 80 7.34 5.21 2.66
CA MET A 80 6.24 6.15 2.84
C MET A 80 4.97 5.46 3.34
N HIS A 81 4.72 4.21 2.94
CA HIS A 81 3.59 3.43 3.41
C HIS A 81 3.74 3.07 4.89
N THR A 82 4.91 2.57 5.29
CA THR A 82 5.22 2.31 6.71
C THR A 82 5.14 3.58 7.55
N ALA A 83 5.67 4.70 7.04
CA ALA A 83 5.56 5.99 7.72
C ALA A 83 4.10 6.45 7.89
N GLN A 84 3.24 6.19 6.90
CA GLN A 84 1.81 6.51 7.00
C GLN A 84 1.14 5.74 8.15
N HIS A 85 1.40 4.44 8.28
CA HIS A 85 0.88 3.64 9.40
C HIS A 85 1.40 4.17 10.75
N LEU A 86 2.69 4.49 10.85
CA LEU A 86 3.28 5.04 12.06
C LEU A 86 2.64 6.38 12.45
N VAL A 87 2.51 7.30 11.49
CA VAL A 87 1.87 8.61 11.72
C VAL A 87 0.41 8.46 12.13
N SER A 88 -0.33 7.55 11.50
CA SER A 88 -1.73 7.27 11.84
C SER A 88 -1.87 6.74 13.27
N GLY A 89 -1.03 5.80 13.67
CA GLY A 89 -1.03 5.23 15.02
C GLY A 89 -0.70 6.27 16.09
N ILE A 90 0.34 7.07 15.88
CA ILE A 90 0.75 8.12 16.82
C ILE A 90 -0.30 9.24 16.91
N ALA A 91 -0.89 9.66 15.77
CA ALA A 91 -1.95 10.66 15.79
C ALA A 91 -3.19 10.19 16.56
N TYR A 92 -3.55 8.91 16.44
CA TYR A 92 -4.63 8.32 17.23
C TYR A 92 -4.36 8.38 18.75
N GLU A 93 -3.12 8.12 19.16
CA GLU A 93 -2.73 8.14 20.58
C GLU A 93 -2.63 9.56 21.17
N LEU A 94 -2.05 10.50 20.40
CA LEU A 94 -1.85 11.88 20.85
C LEU A 94 -3.14 12.70 20.88
N PHE A 95 -4.08 12.45 19.96
CA PHE A 95 -5.21 13.35 19.71
C PHE A 95 -6.58 12.69 19.94
N ASP A 96 -6.66 11.89 21.01
CA ASP A 96 -7.92 11.32 21.54
C ASP A 96 -8.76 10.58 20.48
N GLY A 97 -8.15 9.59 19.83
CA GLY A 97 -8.86 8.70 18.91
C GLY A 97 -9.16 9.31 17.54
N VAL A 98 -8.37 10.29 17.14
CA VAL A 98 -8.45 10.84 15.78
C VAL A 98 -8.19 9.73 14.73
N ARG A 99 -9.04 9.66 13.69
CA ARG A 99 -9.00 8.57 12.69
C ARG A 99 -8.42 9.05 11.37
N THR A 100 -7.65 8.18 10.74
CA THR A 100 -7.30 8.34 9.32
C THR A 100 -8.52 7.99 8.46
N VAL A 101 -8.96 8.92 7.62
CA VAL A 101 -10.12 8.75 6.72
C VAL A 101 -9.73 8.73 5.25
N GLY A 102 -8.48 8.96 4.93
CA GLY A 102 -7.93 8.88 3.58
C GLY A 102 -6.43 9.04 3.56
N ASN A 103 -5.82 8.49 2.51
CA ASN A 103 -4.39 8.66 2.28
C ASN A 103 -4.06 8.68 0.79
N GLN A 104 -2.90 9.26 0.47
CA GLN A 104 -2.26 9.14 -0.84
C GLN A 104 -0.76 9.02 -0.63
N ILE A 105 -0.18 7.93 -1.12
CA ILE A 105 1.22 7.59 -0.92
C ILE A 105 1.98 7.72 -2.25
N HIS A 106 2.91 8.67 -2.29
CA HIS A 106 3.82 8.91 -3.41
C HIS A 106 5.27 8.67 -2.98
N THR A 107 6.20 8.70 -3.91
CA THR A 107 7.62 8.47 -3.63
C THR A 107 8.31 9.62 -2.89
N ASP A 108 7.84 10.84 -3.08
CA ASP A 108 8.44 12.10 -2.58
C ASP A 108 7.60 12.77 -1.48
N ARG A 109 6.31 12.47 -1.43
CA ARG A 109 5.37 13.03 -0.46
C ARG A 109 4.17 12.11 -0.29
N SER A 110 3.53 12.19 0.89
CA SER A 110 2.26 11.52 1.15
C SER A 110 1.27 12.48 1.77
N ARG A 111 -0.02 12.21 1.60
CA ARG A 111 -1.10 12.91 2.27
C ARG A 111 -1.84 11.92 3.15
N ILE A 112 -2.16 12.34 4.37
CA ILE A 112 -3.04 11.63 5.28
C ILE A 112 -4.14 12.59 5.70
N ASP A 113 -5.40 12.16 5.55
CA ASP A 113 -6.56 12.92 5.97
C ASP A 113 -7.07 12.37 7.30
N PHE A 114 -7.20 13.23 8.28
CA PHE A 114 -7.63 12.89 9.63
C PHE A 114 -9.00 13.49 9.97
N HIS A 115 -9.79 12.77 10.78
CA HIS A 115 -11.09 13.24 11.25
C HIS A 115 -11.37 12.70 12.69
N PRO A 116 -12.01 13.43 13.57
CA PRO A 116 -12.50 14.82 13.46
C PRO A 116 -11.50 15.81 14.09
N ILE A 117 -10.53 16.29 13.35
CA ILE A 117 -9.49 17.19 13.88
C ILE A 117 -9.17 18.32 12.90
N GLN A 118 -8.81 19.46 13.46
CA GLN A 118 -8.10 20.55 12.76
C GLN A 118 -6.77 20.74 13.47
N PHE A 119 -5.69 20.40 12.82
CA PHE A 119 -4.35 20.53 13.38
C PHE A 119 -3.95 21.98 13.58
N THR A 120 -3.46 22.31 14.76
CA THR A 120 -2.70 23.54 15.01
C THR A 120 -1.23 23.29 14.66
N GLU A 121 -0.44 24.36 14.56
CA GLU A 121 1.00 24.26 14.35
C GLU A 121 1.69 23.50 15.50
N GLU A 122 1.28 23.72 16.74
CA GLU A 122 1.80 23.03 17.92
C GLU A 122 1.54 21.50 17.84
N MET A 123 0.33 21.10 17.49
CA MET A 123 -0.03 19.69 17.31
C MET A 123 0.79 19.01 16.19
N LEU A 124 1.05 19.72 15.10
CA LEU A 124 1.89 19.19 14.01
C LEU A 124 3.34 19.02 14.43
N LEU A 125 3.89 19.95 15.23
CA LEU A 125 5.24 19.86 15.77
C LEU A 125 5.36 18.71 16.79
N GLU A 126 4.35 18.51 17.64
CA GLU A 126 4.29 17.41 18.58
C GLU A 126 4.25 16.06 17.83
N LEU A 127 3.34 15.91 16.86
CA LEU A 127 3.25 14.71 16.03
C LEU A 127 4.56 14.42 15.30
N GLN A 128 5.19 15.44 14.73
CA GLN A 128 6.48 15.31 14.04
C GLN A 128 7.59 14.83 14.99
N SER A 129 7.63 15.38 16.20
CA SER A 129 8.62 14.98 17.22
C SER A 129 8.46 13.50 17.58
N GLU A 130 7.25 13.09 17.94
CA GLU A 130 6.97 11.71 18.35
C GLU A 130 7.24 10.71 17.21
N VAL A 131 6.85 11.04 15.99
CA VAL A 131 7.13 10.19 14.82
C VAL A 131 8.63 10.04 14.60
N ASN A 132 9.39 11.13 14.67
CA ASN A 132 10.84 11.10 14.49
C ASN A 132 11.53 10.31 15.61
N ASP A 133 11.07 10.43 16.83
CA ASP A 133 11.60 9.67 17.97
C ASP A 133 11.37 8.16 17.80
N LYS A 134 10.19 7.75 17.30
CA LYS A 134 9.91 6.35 16.97
C LYS A 134 10.78 5.85 15.82
N ILE A 135 10.98 6.64 14.78
CA ILE A 135 11.87 6.28 13.66
C ILE A 135 13.31 6.08 14.15
N GLN A 136 13.80 6.94 15.02
CA GLN A 136 15.17 6.82 15.57
C GLN A 136 15.36 5.57 16.45
N GLN A 137 14.31 5.05 17.07
CA GLN A 137 14.36 3.81 17.84
C GLN A 137 14.59 2.58 16.96
N GLY A 138 14.40 2.67 15.64
CA GLY A 138 14.61 1.55 14.71
C GLY A 138 13.66 0.38 14.99
N LEU A 139 12.40 0.66 15.23
CA LEU A 139 11.40 -0.34 15.60
C LEU A 139 11.25 -1.42 14.52
N GLU A 140 11.05 -2.65 14.95
CA GLU A 140 10.73 -3.74 14.04
C GLU A 140 9.35 -3.53 13.41
N VAL A 141 9.24 -3.81 12.11
CA VAL A 141 7.99 -3.79 11.36
C VAL A 141 7.65 -5.21 10.96
N THR A 142 6.53 -5.70 11.43
CA THR A 142 6.03 -7.03 11.09
C THR A 142 4.61 -6.95 10.52
N ASP A 143 4.21 -7.98 9.81
CA ASP A 143 2.85 -8.14 9.31
C ASP A 143 2.24 -9.46 9.76
N SER A 144 0.94 -9.48 9.90
CA SER A 144 0.17 -10.67 10.21
C SER A 144 -1.19 -10.65 9.52
N GLN A 145 -1.65 -11.82 9.09
CA GLN A 145 -3.02 -11.97 8.63
C GLN A 145 -3.92 -12.26 9.82
N MET A 146 -4.98 -11.49 9.95
CA MET A 146 -5.97 -11.62 11.02
C MET A 146 -7.37 -11.52 10.47
N THR A 147 -8.28 -12.27 11.09
CA THR A 147 -9.71 -12.15 10.81
C THR A 147 -10.31 -10.90 11.45
N ARG A 148 -11.47 -10.47 10.95
CA ARG A 148 -12.22 -9.36 11.59
C ARG A 148 -12.46 -9.56 13.07
N ASP A 149 -12.79 -10.79 13.48
CA ASP A 149 -13.10 -11.12 14.88
C ASP A 149 -11.83 -11.00 15.74
N GLU A 150 -10.69 -11.47 15.26
CA GLU A 150 -9.41 -11.34 15.95
C GLU A 150 -9.00 -9.88 16.10
N ILE A 151 -9.15 -9.07 15.04
CA ILE A 151 -8.85 -7.64 15.10
C ILE A 151 -9.78 -6.91 16.07
N ASN A 152 -11.08 -7.18 16.03
CA ASN A 152 -12.06 -6.58 16.96
C ASN A 152 -11.80 -6.97 18.42
N ALA A 153 -11.11 -8.09 18.67
CA ALA A 153 -10.75 -8.51 20.02
C ALA A 153 -9.55 -7.72 20.59
N ILE A 154 -8.69 -7.17 19.75
CA ILE A 154 -7.46 -6.50 20.16
C ILE A 154 -7.44 -4.99 19.90
N MET A 155 -8.26 -4.51 18.96
CA MET A 155 -8.34 -3.08 18.61
C MET A 155 -9.75 -2.53 18.79
N PRO A 156 -9.89 -1.29 19.29
CA PRO A 156 -11.17 -0.58 19.29
C PRO A 156 -11.70 -0.41 17.85
N GLN A 157 -13.02 -0.55 17.68
CA GLN A 157 -13.65 -0.39 16.35
C GLN A 157 -13.38 0.98 15.73
N GLU A 158 -13.25 1.99 16.55
CA GLU A 158 -12.94 3.36 16.12
C GLU A 158 -11.56 3.47 15.46
N ARG A 159 -10.62 2.59 15.80
CA ARG A 159 -9.27 2.58 15.23
C ARG A 159 -9.19 1.84 13.88
N THR A 160 -10.04 0.85 13.69
CA THR A 160 -9.86 -0.13 12.61
C THR A 160 -10.49 0.26 11.28
N ASN A 161 -11.31 1.32 11.21
CA ASN A 161 -12.09 1.68 10.02
C ASN A 161 -12.85 0.50 9.36
N MET A 162 -13.13 -0.56 10.12
CA MET A 162 -13.79 -1.78 9.64
C MET A 162 -15.17 -1.52 9.06
N ASP A 163 -15.84 -0.45 9.53
CA ASP A 163 -17.11 0.04 9.02
C ASP A 163 -17.03 0.52 7.57
N LEU A 164 -15.85 0.91 7.09
CA LEU A 164 -15.61 1.35 5.71
C LEU A 164 -15.28 0.18 4.76
N LEU A 165 -14.95 -0.99 5.31
CA LEU A 165 -14.60 -2.17 4.52
C LEU A 165 -15.83 -3.02 4.19
N PRO A 166 -15.96 -3.53 2.96
CA PRO A 166 -17.03 -4.47 2.60
C PRO A 166 -17.09 -5.67 3.55
N ALA A 167 -18.30 -6.08 3.95
CA ALA A 167 -18.50 -7.14 4.94
C ALA A 167 -17.96 -8.52 4.53
N PHE A 168 -17.79 -8.75 3.23
CA PHE A 168 -17.25 -10.02 2.72
C PHE A 168 -15.72 -10.14 2.85
N ILE A 169 -15.00 -9.04 3.13
CA ILE A 169 -13.57 -9.08 3.40
C ILE A 169 -13.38 -9.49 4.85
N ASN A 170 -12.92 -10.70 5.08
CA ASN A 170 -12.74 -11.26 6.41
C ASN A 170 -11.27 -11.37 6.83
N ASP A 171 -10.37 -11.58 5.86
CA ASP A 171 -8.93 -11.70 6.10
C ASP A 171 -8.26 -10.36 5.79
N LEU A 172 -7.57 -9.80 6.77
CA LEU A 172 -6.97 -8.48 6.73
C LEU A 172 -5.49 -8.56 7.11
N LEU A 173 -4.69 -7.72 6.48
CA LEU A 173 -3.28 -7.57 6.81
C LEU A 173 -3.14 -6.50 7.91
N VAL A 174 -2.60 -6.90 9.04
CA VAL A 174 -2.30 -6.01 10.18
C VAL A 174 -0.80 -5.74 10.20
N ILE A 175 -0.44 -4.47 10.19
CA ILE A 175 0.96 -4.02 10.31
C ILE A 175 1.25 -3.68 11.76
N THR A 176 2.33 -4.23 12.29
CA THR A 176 2.80 -3.93 13.65
C THR A 176 4.16 -3.23 13.58
N ILE A 177 4.25 -2.07 14.20
CA ILE A 177 5.49 -1.26 14.27
C ILE A 177 5.86 -1.13 15.75
N GLY A 178 6.84 -1.92 16.21
CA GLY A 178 7.11 -2.07 17.62
C GLY A 178 5.90 -2.64 18.37
N GLU A 179 5.29 -1.85 19.25
CA GLU A 179 4.07 -2.23 19.99
C GLU A 179 2.78 -1.68 19.35
N GLN A 180 2.88 -0.84 18.32
CA GLN A 180 1.74 -0.24 17.63
C GLN A 180 1.22 -1.14 16.52
N GLN A 181 -0.09 -1.31 16.44
CA GLN A 181 -0.77 -2.06 15.38
C GLN A 181 -1.68 -1.13 14.57
N ASP A 182 -1.65 -1.28 13.25
CA ASP A 182 -2.51 -0.55 12.29
C ASP A 182 -2.91 -1.48 11.12
N MET A 183 -3.95 -1.09 10.36
CA MET A 183 -4.50 -1.87 9.23
C MET A 183 -4.42 -1.09 7.94
#